data_c4f65c3ec8853698d7c88b6e91ceb5b9
#
_entry.id   c4f65c3ec8853698d7c88b6e91ceb5b9
#
_cell.length_a   1.000
_cell.length_b   1.000
_cell.length_c   1.000
_cell.angle_alpha   90.00
_cell.angle_beta   90.00
_cell.angle_gamma   90.00
#
_symmetry.space_group_name_H-M   'P 1'
#
loop_
_entity.id
_entity.type
_entity.pdbx_description
1 polymer ?
#
loop_
_entity_poly.entity_id
_entity_poly.type
_entity_poly.pdbx_seq_one_letter_code
_entity_poly.pdbx_strand_id
1 'polypeptide(L)'
;MPDNSGNGGAPDMQQETEEISLSDISEGDTVAITYDEDGNAAKITVISMEMGGGMGQPGGGSGSSQGVDSYDAVNAYTSDNEVDGETIASTGTDENAVNVSEGASVTLKDVTITRDSSESTGGDNSSFYGVGAAVLATDGNAYVKGGTVTTDTAGGAGLFAYNNGTVYAADTKITTKQDTSGGIHAAGGGTFYAWDLDVETNGESSAAIRRDRG
;
A
#
# COMPACT_ATOMS: atom_id res chain seq x y z
N MET A 1 14.78 -47.54 -35.71
CA MET A 1 14.26 -46.31 -35.07
C MET A 1 13.60 -46.75 -33.78
N PRO A 2 14.14 -46.46 -32.59
CA PRO A 2 13.44 -46.72 -31.34
C PRO A 2 12.57 -45.52 -30.98
N ASP A 3 11.36 -45.81 -30.65
CA ASP A 3 10.32 -44.96 -30.12
C ASP A 3 10.72 -44.49 -28.71
N ASN A 4 10.73 -43.14 -28.50
CA ASN A 4 11.05 -42.54 -27.21
C ASN A 4 9.85 -41.74 -26.71
N SER A 5 8.85 -42.46 -26.19
CA SER A 5 7.75 -41.86 -25.45
C SER A 5 8.15 -41.71 -23.98
N GLY A 6 8.91 -40.64 -23.69
CA GLY A 6 9.20 -40.21 -22.33
C GLY A 6 8.00 -39.47 -21.75
N ASN A 7 7.21 -40.17 -20.92
CA ASN A 7 6.16 -39.58 -20.10
C ASN A 7 6.81 -38.83 -18.92
N GLY A 8 6.95 -37.51 -19.06
CA GLY A 8 7.36 -36.62 -17.98
C GLY A 8 6.19 -36.36 -17.03
N GLY A 9 6.01 -37.23 -16.04
CA GLY A 9 5.12 -36.93 -14.90
C GLY A 9 5.61 -35.72 -14.14
N ALA A 10 4.73 -34.73 -13.95
CA ALA A 10 4.97 -33.62 -13.04
C ALA A 10 5.23 -34.17 -11.62
N PRO A 11 6.14 -33.62 -10.83
CA PRO A 11 6.32 -34.01 -9.45
C PRO A 11 5.04 -33.75 -8.66
N ASP A 12 4.52 -34.81 -8.07
CA ASP A 12 3.40 -34.77 -7.12
C ASP A 12 3.91 -34.05 -5.85
N MET A 13 3.60 -32.77 -5.74
CA MET A 13 3.84 -32.04 -4.50
C MET A 13 2.79 -32.50 -3.49
N GLN A 14 3.11 -33.52 -2.72
CA GLN A 14 2.35 -33.87 -1.53
C GLN A 14 2.50 -32.69 -0.54
N GLN A 15 1.49 -31.82 -0.48
CA GLN A 15 1.32 -30.94 0.65
C GLN A 15 1.07 -31.78 1.89
N GLU A 16 2.05 -31.82 2.80
CA GLU A 16 1.83 -32.42 4.12
C GLU A 16 0.79 -31.56 4.82
N THR A 17 -0.37 -32.11 5.11
CA THR A 17 -1.44 -31.48 5.87
C THR A 17 -1.43 -32.03 7.29
N GLU A 18 -1.26 -31.16 8.27
CA GLU A 18 -1.38 -31.49 9.68
C GLU A 18 -2.78 -31.09 10.17
N GLU A 19 -3.40 -31.93 11.01
CA GLU A 19 -4.66 -31.56 11.65
C GLU A 19 -4.39 -30.59 12.81
N ILE A 20 -4.97 -29.40 12.76
CA ILE A 20 -4.85 -28.36 13.77
C ILE A 20 -6.20 -28.07 14.42
N SER A 21 -6.19 -27.46 15.60
CA SER A 21 -7.38 -27.00 16.30
C SER A 21 -7.84 -25.63 15.75
N LEU A 22 -9.13 -25.33 15.83
CA LEU A 22 -9.66 -23.99 15.53
C LEU A 22 -9.00 -22.88 16.36
N SER A 23 -8.49 -23.22 17.56
CA SER A 23 -7.76 -22.30 18.41
C SER A 23 -6.37 -21.94 17.91
N ASP A 24 -5.85 -22.67 16.93
CA ASP A 24 -4.53 -22.44 16.34
C ASP A 24 -4.61 -21.52 15.13
N ILE A 25 -5.83 -21.10 14.73
CA ILE A 25 -6.07 -20.13 13.69
C ILE A 25 -6.06 -18.73 14.32
N SER A 26 -5.20 -17.85 13.80
CA SER A 26 -5.04 -16.48 14.27
C SER A 26 -5.63 -15.48 13.28
N GLU A 27 -5.94 -14.28 13.78
CA GLU A 27 -6.33 -13.16 12.92
C GLU A 27 -5.16 -12.81 11.97
N GLY A 28 -5.43 -12.80 10.68
CA GLY A 28 -4.43 -12.59 9.62
C GLY A 28 -4.01 -13.86 8.87
N ASP A 29 -4.39 -15.04 9.34
CA ASP A 29 -4.09 -16.29 8.64
C ASP A 29 -4.90 -16.42 7.34
N THR A 30 -4.26 -16.93 6.30
CA THR A 30 -4.95 -17.28 5.06
C THR A 30 -5.53 -18.69 5.19
N VAL A 31 -6.84 -18.82 5.05
CA VAL A 31 -7.54 -20.09 5.16
C VAL A 31 -8.32 -20.42 3.88
N ALA A 32 -8.29 -21.68 3.48
CA ALA A 32 -9.20 -22.23 2.48
C ALA A 32 -10.32 -23.00 3.19
N ILE A 33 -11.57 -22.71 2.87
CA ILE A 33 -12.73 -23.38 3.46
C ILE A 33 -13.44 -24.19 2.39
N THR A 34 -13.61 -25.50 2.66
CA THR A 34 -14.46 -26.38 1.85
C THR A 34 -15.78 -26.59 2.58
N TYR A 35 -16.88 -26.45 1.88
CA TYR A 35 -18.22 -26.63 2.41
C TYR A 35 -18.79 -28.00 2.04
N ASP A 36 -19.63 -28.57 2.90
CA ASP A 36 -20.45 -29.75 2.62
C ASP A 36 -21.70 -29.41 1.78
N GLU A 37 -22.50 -30.42 1.44
CA GLU A 37 -23.71 -30.28 0.64
C GLU A 37 -24.82 -29.45 1.36
N ASP A 38 -24.72 -29.35 2.69
CA ASP A 38 -25.63 -28.58 3.54
C ASP A 38 -25.17 -27.13 3.78
N GLY A 39 -24.00 -26.75 3.26
CA GLY A 39 -23.42 -25.42 3.36
C GLY A 39 -22.66 -25.16 4.65
N ASN A 40 -22.33 -26.19 5.43
CA ASN A 40 -21.46 -26.07 6.60
C ASN A 40 -19.97 -26.23 6.20
N ALA A 41 -19.09 -25.60 6.94
CA ALA A 41 -17.64 -25.75 6.73
C ALA A 41 -17.22 -27.19 7.05
N ALA A 42 -16.92 -27.99 6.02
CA ALA A 42 -16.49 -29.38 6.14
C ALA A 42 -14.99 -29.50 6.42
N LYS A 43 -14.20 -28.54 5.92
CA LYS A 43 -12.75 -28.50 6.12
C LYS A 43 -12.26 -27.05 6.07
N ILE A 44 -11.41 -26.69 7.02
CA ILE A 44 -10.66 -25.45 7.02
C ILE A 44 -9.17 -25.81 6.92
N THR A 45 -8.48 -25.25 5.93
CA THR A 45 -7.04 -25.45 5.74
C THR A 45 -6.34 -24.12 5.93
N VAL A 46 -5.44 -24.02 6.91
CA VAL A 46 -4.55 -22.87 7.05
C VAL A 46 -3.39 -23.03 6.06
N ILE A 47 -3.17 -22.02 5.24
CA ILE A 47 -2.09 -22.00 4.27
C ILE A 47 -0.92 -21.24 4.90
N SER A 48 0.01 -21.98 5.52
CA SER A 48 1.27 -21.43 5.98
C SER A 48 2.32 -21.58 4.88
N MET A 49 2.86 -20.47 4.40
CA MET A 49 4.03 -20.49 3.52
C MET A 49 5.30 -20.52 4.38
N GLU A 50 5.77 -21.71 4.74
CA GLU A 50 7.13 -21.83 5.29
C GLU A 50 8.15 -21.56 4.18
N MET A 51 8.90 -20.49 4.30
CA MET A 51 10.08 -20.23 3.49
C MET A 51 11.25 -21.08 3.95
N GLY A 52 11.37 -22.27 3.35
CA GLY A 52 12.60 -23.04 3.41
C GLY A 52 13.71 -22.34 2.64
N GLY A 53 14.80 -21.97 3.33
CA GLY A 53 15.94 -21.29 2.73
C GLY A 53 16.65 -22.13 1.67
N GLY A 54 16.91 -21.58 0.49
CA GLY A 54 17.72 -22.19 -0.58
C GLY A 54 18.08 -21.17 -1.66
N MET A 55 19.35 -21.02 -1.88
CA MET A 55 20.07 -20.10 -2.77
C MET A 55 19.51 -19.95 -4.20
N GLY A 56 19.42 -18.70 -4.61
CA GLY A 56 19.85 -18.16 -5.91
C GLY A 56 19.25 -18.67 -7.19
N GLN A 57 18.37 -17.82 -7.82
CA GLN A 57 18.32 -17.70 -9.27
C GLN A 57 17.72 -16.33 -9.67
N PRO A 58 18.30 -15.63 -10.66
CA PRO A 58 17.74 -14.39 -11.18
C PRO A 58 16.70 -14.72 -12.25
N GLY A 59 15.48 -14.28 -12.07
CA GLY A 59 14.47 -14.37 -13.13
C GLY A 59 13.04 -14.28 -12.66
N GLY A 60 12.37 -13.16 -12.91
CA GLY A 60 10.92 -13.04 -12.98
C GLY A 60 10.17 -13.20 -11.66
N GLY A 61 10.27 -12.23 -10.76
CA GLY A 61 9.56 -12.24 -9.50
C GLY A 61 8.06 -11.99 -9.68
N SER A 62 7.26 -13.03 -9.42
CA SER A 62 5.90 -12.83 -8.91
C SER A 62 6.08 -12.61 -7.40
N GLY A 63 6.30 -11.36 -7.01
CA GLY A 63 6.42 -11.00 -5.59
C GLY A 63 5.07 -11.16 -4.92
N SER A 64 4.98 -12.07 -3.96
CA SER A 64 3.94 -12.00 -2.95
C SER A 64 4.13 -10.66 -2.23
N SER A 65 3.17 -9.75 -2.38
CA SER A 65 3.16 -8.47 -1.69
C SER A 65 2.90 -8.74 -0.20
N GLN A 66 3.98 -8.91 0.57
CA GLN A 66 3.88 -8.69 2.00
C GLN A 66 3.61 -7.20 2.19
N GLY A 67 2.58 -6.86 2.96
CA GLY A 67 2.28 -5.49 3.32
C GLY A 67 3.47 -4.79 3.98
N VAL A 68 3.39 -3.50 4.13
CA VAL A 68 4.38 -2.70 4.84
C VAL A 68 4.09 -2.80 6.34
N ASP A 69 5.07 -3.27 7.11
CA ASP A 69 4.93 -3.47 8.57
C ASP A 69 4.89 -2.13 9.34
N SER A 70 5.53 -1.09 8.82
CA SER A 70 5.58 0.24 9.44
C SER A 70 5.86 1.32 8.39
N TYR A 71 5.47 2.55 8.71
CA TYR A 71 5.73 3.72 7.88
C TYR A 71 6.61 4.71 8.62
N ASP A 72 7.68 5.17 7.96
CA ASP A 72 8.44 6.32 8.43
C ASP A 72 7.74 7.61 7.99
N ALA A 73 7.58 8.54 8.90
CA ALA A 73 6.96 9.83 8.61
C ALA A 73 7.53 10.95 9.48
N VAL A 74 7.69 12.13 8.91
CA VAL A 74 8.07 13.34 9.67
C VAL A 74 7.04 13.65 10.74
N ASN A 75 5.75 13.55 10.38
CA ASN A 75 4.63 13.71 11.29
C ASN A 75 3.74 12.46 11.24
N ALA A 76 3.84 11.62 12.26
CA ALA A 76 2.96 10.48 12.47
C ALA A 76 1.87 10.88 13.48
N TYR A 77 0.63 10.93 13.01
CA TYR A 77 -0.52 11.26 13.85
C TYR A 77 -1.32 9.99 14.17
N THR A 78 -1.33 9.64 15.45
CA THR A 78 -2.10 8.52 16.01
C THR A 78 -3.25 9.01 16.92
N SER A 79 -3.51 10.31 16.92
CA SER A 79 -4.62 10.96 17.63
C SER A 79 -5.06 12.20 16.86
N ASP A 80 -6.28 12.65 17.12
CA ASP A 80 -6.87 13.81 16.45
C ASP A 80 -5.97 15.03 16.58
N ASN A 81 -5.80 15.76 15.45
CA ASN A 81 -4.96 16.93 15.39
C ASN A 81 -5.46 17.93 14.33
N GLU A 82 -5.06 19.18 14.46
CA GLU A 82 -5.27 20.25 13.48
C GLU A 82 -3.96 20.99 13.25
N VAL A 83 -3.60 21.13 11.97
CA VAL A 83 -2.41 21.84 11.49
C VAL A 83 -2.89 22.93 10.52
N ASP A 84 -2.63 24.19 10.83
CA ASP A 84 -3.10 25.33 10.05
C ASP A 84 -1.91 26.23 9.61
N GLY A 85 -1.76 26.42 8.31
CA GLY A 85 -0.77 27.32 7.70
C GLY A 85 0.69 26.89 7.85
N GLU A 86 0.96 25.67 8.29
CA GLU A 86 2.33 25.19 8.51
C GLU A 86 3.01 24.71 7.24
N THR A 87 4.36 24.66 7.29
CA THR A 87 5.17 24.01 6.27
C THR A 87 5.73 22.71 6.82
N ILE A 88 5.46 21.62 6.11
CA ILE A 88 5.94 20.26 6.42
C ILE A 88 6.86 19.82 5.29
N ALA A 89 8.09 19.46 5.60
CA ALA A 89 9.06 18.98 4.63
C ALA A 89 9.59 17.60 5.03
N SER A 90 9.61 16.67 4.09
CA SER A 90 10.19 15.33 4.24
C SER A 90 11.25 15.11 3.17
N THR A 91 12.43 14.63 3.60
CA THR A 91 13.59 14.39 2.72
C THR A 91 14.21 13.00 2.91
N GLY A 92 13.69 12.20 3.84
CA GLY A 92 14.17 10.85 4.09
C GLY A 92 13.86 9.89 2.95
N THR A 93 14.61 8.80 2.85
CA THR A 93 14.33 7.71 1.91
C THR A 93 13.02 7.04 2.30
N ASP A 94 12.09 6.92 1.33
CA ASP A 94 10.80 6.25 1.51
C ASP A 94 9.94 6.77 2.69
N GLU A 95 10.26 7.96 3.18
CA GLU A 95 9.59 8.63 4.30
C GLU A 95 8.33 9.38 3.82
N ASN A 96 7.25 9.33 4.56
CA ASN A 96 6.07 10.16 4.34
C ASN A 96 6.25 11.54 5.03
N ALA A 97 5.68 12.62 4.48
CA ALA A 97 5.67 13.88 5.22
C ALA A 97 4.63 13.86 6.34
N VAL A 98 3.49 13.22 6.09
CA VAL A 98 2.41 13.01 7.05
C VAL A 98 1.90 11.58 6.93
N ASN A 99 1.75 10.88 8.06
CA ASN A 99 0.99 9.64 8.16
C ASN A 99 -0.12 9.76 9.23
N VAL A 100 -1.36 9.40 8.88
CA VAL A 100 -2.51 9.39 9.77
C VAL A 100 -2.97 7.95 9.97
N SER A 101 -2.94 7.49 11.22
CA SER A 101 -3.21 6.09 11.59
C SER A 101 -3.96 5.96 12.91
N GLU A 102 -4.23 4.74 13.35
CA GLU A 102 -4.86 4.41 14.65
C GLU A 102 -6.22 5.10 14.89
N GLY A 103 -7.01 5.29 13.83
CA GLY A 103 -8.32 5.93 13.92
C GLY A 103 -8.30 7.45 14.07
N ALA A 104 -7.13 8.08 14.03
CA ALA A 104 -7.00 9.53 14.16
C ALA A 104 -7.74 10.29 13.06
N SER A 105 -8.26 11.47 13.41
CA SER A 105 -8.82 12.46 12.48
C SER A 105 -7.94 13.70 12.47
N VAL A 106 -7.27 13.96 11.35
CA VAL A 106 -6.29 15.06 11.25
C VAL A 106 -6.73 16.04 10.17
N THR A 107 -6.82 17.31 10.54
CA THR A 107 -7.10 18.42 9.61
C THR A 107 -5.80 19.13 9.24
N LEU A 108 -5.49 19.15 7.95
CA LEU A 108 -4.36 19.86 7.34
C LEU A 108 -4.93 21.03 6.55
N LYS A 109 -4.93 22.21 7.13
CA LYS A 109 -5.56 23.41 6.54
C LYS A 109 -4.49 24.40 6.07
N ASP A 110 -4.59 24.82 4.82
CA ASP A 110 -3.69 25.80 4.20
C ASP A 110 -2.19 25.49 4.37
N VAL A 111 -1.85 24.17 4.46
CA VAL A 111 -0.49 23.70 4.67
C VAL A 111 0.32 23.70 3.38
N THR A 112 1.63 23.88 3.51
CA THR A 112 2.59 23.66 2.43
C THR A 112 3.37 22.37 2.72
N ILE A 113 3.13 21.32 1.95
CA ILE A 113 3.80 20.03 2.11
C ILE A 113 4.77 19.82 0.96
N THR A 114 6.02 19.50 1.28
CA THR A 114 7.04 19.10 0.31
C THR A 114 7.61 17.74 0.66
N ARG A 115 7.67 16.87 -0.33
CA ARG A 115 8.32 15.56 -0.26
C ARG A 115 9.41 15.53 -1.33
N ASP A 116 10.68 15.50 -0.93
CA ASP A 116 11.83 15.54 -1.82
C ASP A 116 12.87 14.50 -1.40
N SER A 117 13.15 13.52 -2.26
CA SER A 117 14.18 12.52 -2.00
C SER A 117 14.71 11.90 -3.29
N SER A 118 15.99 12.06 -3.52
CA SER A 118 16.70 11.38 -4.60
C SER A 118 17.01 9.91 -4.32
N GLU A 119 16.92 9.49 -3.07
CA GLU A 119 17.24 8.14 -2.62
C GLU A 119 16.05 7.17 -2.69
N SER A 120 14.83 7.69 -2.75
CA SER A 120 13.63 6.86 -2.94
C SER A 120 13.55 6.36 -4.37
N THR A 121 13.29 5.08 -4.54
CA THR A 121 13.24 4.43 -5.86
C THR A 121 11.84 4.06 -6.31
N GLY A 122 10.82 4.31 -5.49
CA GLY A 122 9.45 3.90 -5.76
C GLY A 122 9.26 2.38 -5.64
N GLY A 123 8.52 1.79 -6.57
CA GLY A 123 8.23 0.36 -6.62
C GLY A 123 6.88 -0.01 -5.99
N ASP A 124 6.73 -1.29 -5.66
CA ASP A 124 5.45 -1.84 -5.20
C ASP A 124 5.02 -1.23 -3.86
N ASN A 125 5.94 -0.99 -2.92
CA ASN A 125 5.62 -0.39 -1.63
C ASN A 125 5.05 1.03 -1.78
N SER A 126 5.60 1.83 -2.67
CA SER A 126 5.07 3.17 -2.97
C SER A 126 3.74 3.09 -3.72
N SER A 127 3.65 2.19 -4.71
CA SER A 127 2.50 2.11 -5.61
C SER A 127 1.26 1.50 -4.95
N PHE A 128 1.42 0.54 -4.04
CA PHE A 128 0.30 -0.21 -3.47
C PHE A 128 0.05 0.06 -1.99
N TYR A 129 1.04 0.58 -1.27
CA TYR A 129 0.94 0.81 0.18
C TYR A 129 1.17 2.26 0.60
N GLY A 130 1.56 3.16 -0.33
CA GLY A 130 1.69 4.59 -0.07
C GLY A 130 2.98 4.99 0.63
N VAL A 131 4.01 4.12 0.63
CA VAL A 131 5.34 4.47 1.14
C VAL A 131 5.91 5.65 0.35
N GLY A 132 6.40 6.67 1.04
CA GLY A 132 6.97 7.87 0.42
C GLY A 132 5.95 8.87 -0.13
N ALA A 133 4.65 8.67 0.08
CA ALA A 133 3.64 9.68 -0.24
C ALA A 133 3.79 10.93 0.64
N ALA A 134 3.41 12.11 0.13
CA ALA A 134 3.44 13.32 0.94
C ALA A 134 2.44 13.24 2.09
N VAL A 135 1.20 12.82 1.84
CA VAL A 135 0.21 12.52 2.88
C VAL A 135 -0.32 11.11 2.69
N LEU A 136 -0.24 10.31 3.73
CA LEU A 136 -0.74 8.95 3.80
C LEU A 136 -1.78 8.83 4.92
N ALA A 137 -2.92 8.21 4.63
CA ALA A 137 -3.86 7.73 5.63
C ALA A 137 -3.95 6.21 5.53
N THR A 138 -3.58 5.48 6.60
CA THR A 138 -3.58 4.00 6.63
C THR A 138 -4.73 3.41 7.42
N ASP A 139 -5.10 4.03 8.53
CA ASP A 139 -6.19 3.63 9.42
C ASP A 139 -6.67 4.87 10.21
N GLY A 140 -6.98 5.93 9.46
CA GLY A 140 -7.43 7.19 10.02
C GLY A 140 -8.00 8.08 8.92
N ASN A 141 -8.38 9.30 9.27
CA ASN A 141 -8.99 10.26 8.39
C ASN A 141 -8.09 11.50 8.22
N ALA A 142 -7.61 11.75 7.01
CA ALA A 142 -6.89 12.97 6.68
C ALA A 142 -7.81 13.95 5.94
N TYR A 143 -8.02 15.12 6.50
CA TYR A 143 -8.77 16.22 5.90
C TYR A 143 -7.79 17.28 5.39
N VAL A 144 -7.56 17.31 4.08
CA VAL A 144 -6.64 18.28 3.43
C VAL A 144 -7.49 19.38 2.79
N LYS A 145 -7.32 20.61 3.24
CA LYS A 145 -8.11 21.74 2.75
C LYS A 145 -7.23 22.94 2.45
N GLY A 146 -7.24 23.37 1.21
CA GLY A 146 -6.36 24.47 0.76
C GLY A 146 -4.89 24.05 0.72
N GLY A 147 -4.02 25.01 0.52
CA GLY A 147 -2.57 24.83 0.53
C GLY A 147 -2.01 24.12 -0.70
N THR A 148 -0.77 23.64 -0.56
CA THR A 148 -0.02 23.02 -1.66
C THR A 148 0.69 21.74 -1.22
N VAL A 149 0.69 20.73 -2.09
CA VAL A 149 1.45 19.49 -1.91
C VAL A 149 2.37 19.31 -3.12
N THR A 150 3.67 19.18 -2.88
CA THR A 150 4.64 18.97 -3.95
C THR A 150 5.49 17.74 -3.63
N THR A 151 5.64 16.84 -4.60
CA THR A 151 6.55 15.71 -4.47
C THR A 151 7.60 15.74 -5.58
N ASP A 152 8.86 15.52 -5.20
CA ASP A 152 10.01 15.34 -6.08
C ASP A 152 10.77 14.08 -5.66
N THR A 153 10.08 12.93 -5.77
CA THR A 153 10.61 11.63 -5.37
C THR A 153 9.93 10.54 -6.18
N ALA A 154 10.69 9.56 -6.64
CA ALA A 154 10.14 8.43 -7.37
C ALA A 154 9.12 7.67 -6.52
N GLY A 155 7.95 7.36 -7.07
CA GLY A 155 6.84 6.72 -6.37
C GLY A 155 6.12 7.59 -5.32
N GLY A 156 6.53 8.85 -5.15
CA GLY A 156 5.97 9.75 -4.14
C GLY A 156 4.62 10.32 -4.55
N ALA A 157 3.54 9.64 -4.22
CA ALA A 157 2.20 10.17 -4.44
C ALA A 157 1.96 11.45 -3.62
N GLY A 158 1.13 12.36 -4.14
CA GLY A 158 0.73 13.55 -3.39
C GLY A 158 -0.09 13.19 -2.16
N LEU A 159 -1.26 12.57 -2.36
CA LEU A 159 -2.15 12.12 -1.29
C LEU A 159 -2.49 10.65 -1.51
N PHE A 160 -2.41 9.84 -0.46
CA PHE A 160 -2.64 8.40 -0.55
C PHE A 160 -3.58 7.91 0.56
N ALA A 161 -4.61 7.16 0.19
CA ALA A 161 -5.48 6.44 1.11
C ALA A 161 -5.21 4.93 0.96
N TYR A 162 -4.88 4.26 2.05
CA TYR A 162 -4.59 2.83 2.07
C TYR A 162 -5.36 2.12 3.18
N ASN A 163 -5.75 0.87 2.95
CA ASN A 163 -6.44 0.00 3.90
C ASN A 163 -7.75 0.67 4.43
N ASN A 164 -7.88 0.90 5.73
CA ASN A 164 -9.02 1.59 6.34
C ASN A 164 -8.88 3.12 6.31
N GLY A 165 -7.80 3.64 5.73
CA GLY A 165 -7.55 5.08 5.65
C GLY A 165 -8.52 5.81 4.72
N THR A 166 -8.91 7.01 5.11
CA THR A 166 -9.74 7.89 4.28
C THR A 166 -9.07 9.25 4.14
N VAL A 167 -9.00 9.73 2.90
CA VAL A 167 -8.54 11.10 2.61
C VAL A 167 -9.70 11.92 2.05
N TYR A 168 -9.94 13.08 2.64
CA TYR A 168 -10.82 14.12 2.16
C TYR A 168 -9.95 15.30 1.71
N ALA A 169 -10.00 15.66 0.45
CA ALA A 169 -9.20 16.77 -0.08
C ALA A 169 -10.07 17.79 -0.82
N ALA A 170 -9.86 19.07 -0.52
CA ALA A 170 -10.59 20.16 -1.15
C ALA A 170 -9.68 21.39 -1.37
N ASP A 171 -9.90 22.14 -2.45
CA ASP A 171 -9.25 23.42 -2.73
C ASP A 171 -7.70 23.33 -2.69
N THR A 172 -7.11 22.16 -2.97
CA THR A 172 -5.68 21.88 -2.79
C THR A 172 -4.97 21.76 -4.14
N LYS A 173 -3.79 22.37 -4.25
CA LYS A 173 -2.91 22.20 -5.39
C LYS A 173 -1.90 21.08 -5.12
N ILE A 174 -1.82 20.08 -6.04
CA ILE A 174 -0.91 18.96 -5.95
C ILE A 174 -0.03 18.94 -7.18
N THR A 175 1.29 18.88 -7.00
CA THR A 175 2.26 18.73 -8.09
C THR A 175 3.21 17.59 -7.81
N THR A 176 3.29 16.61 -8.71
CA THR A 176 4.28 15.53 -8.62
C THR A 176 5.22 15.57 -9.82
N LYS A 177 6.51 15.24 -9.62
CA LYS A 177 7.55 15.48 -10.64
C LYS A 177 8.22 14.22 -11.16
N GLN A 178 8.39 13.21 -10.34
CA GLN A 178 9.14 12.01 -10.68
C GLN A 178 8.22 10.88 -11.18
N ASP A 179 8.83 9.81 -11.70
CA ASP A 179 8.12 8.64 -12.21
C ASP A 179 7.32 7.92 -11.14
N THR A 180 6.22 7.32 -11.55
CA THR A 180 5.28 6.58 -10.68
C THR A 180 4.71 7.37 -9.51
N SER A 181 4.77 8.70 -9.58
CA SER A 181 4.33 9.65 -8.55
C SER A 181 2.92 10.17 -8.87
N GLY A 182 1.89 9.45 -8.44
CA GLY A 182 0.49 9.85 -8.69
C GLY A 182 0.07 11.09 -7.88
N GLY A 183 -0.92 11.83 -8.37
CA GLY A 183 -1.49 12.98 -7.64
C GLY A 183 -2.28 12.53 -6.43
N ILE A 184 -3.42 11.87 -6.64
CA ILE A 184 -4.24 11.25 -5.59
C ILE A 184 -4.40 9.75 -5.86
N HIS A 185 -4.29 8.96 -4.81
CA HIS A 185 -4.23 7.52 -4.94
C HIS A 185 -5.04 6.82 -3.83
N ALA A 186 -5.83 5.82 -4.20
CA ALA A 186 -6.49 4.92 -3.27
C ALA A 186 -6.14 3.46 -3.59
N ALA A 187 -5.67 2.71 -2.59
CA ALA A 187 -5.31 1.30 -2.75
C ALA A 187 -5.69 0.48 -1.50
N GLY A 188 -5.69 -0.83 -1.62
CA GLY A 188 -5.87 -1.76 -0.50
C GLY A 188 -7.15 -1.54 0.33
N GLY A 189 -8.23 -1.01 -0.26
CA GLY A 189 -9.47 -0.67 0.46
C GLY A 189 -9.59 0.80 0.87
N GLY A 190 -8.52 1.59 0.75
CA GLY A 190 -8.53 3.02 1.05
C GLY A 190 -9.60 3.81 0.31
N THR A 191 -10.11 4.87 0.93
CA THR A 191 -11.19 5.69 0.40
C THR A 191 -10.72 7.13 0.18
N PHE A 192 -11.10 7.71 -0.95
CA PHE A 192 -10.73 9.07 -1.30
C PHE A 192 -11.96 9.89 -1.71
N TYR A 193 -12.11 11.07 -1.12
CA TYR A 193 -13.09 12.09 -1.52
C TYR A 193 -12.35 13.37 -1.94
N ALA A 194 -12.65 13.88 -3.13
CA ALA A 194 -11.94 15.01 -3.71
C ALA A 194 -12.89 16.03 -4.32
N TRP A 195 -12.63 17.32 -4.05
CA TRP A 195 -13.36 18.45 -4.61
C TRP A 195 -12.35 19.58 -4.97
N ASP A 196 -12.55 20.20 -6.10
CA ASP A 196 -11.83 21.41 -6.54
C ASP A 196 -10.30 21.31 -6.37
N LEU A 197 -9.72 20.18 -6.81
CA LEU A 197 -8.29 19.96 -6.80
C LEU A 197 -7.64 20.41 -8.11
N ASP A 198 -6.48 21.08 -8.01
CA ASP A 198 -5.56 21.32 -9.12
C ASP A 198 -4.43 20.31 -9.05
N VAL A 199 -4.43 19.31 -9.94
CA VAL A 199 -3.47 18.18 -9.91
C VAL A 199 -2.63 18.15 -11.18
N GLU A 200 -1.32 18.32 -11.02
CA GLU A 200 -0.32 18.23 -12.07
C GLU A 200 0.67 17.11 -11.80
N THR A 201 0.82 16.18 -12.74
CA THR A 201 1.79 15.07 -12.64
C THR A 201 2.71 15.09 -13.86
N ASN A 202 4.03 14.98 -13.68
CA ASN A 202 5.03 15.17 -14.73
C ASN A 202 5.88 13.93 -15.04
N GLY A 203 5.88 12.90 -14.20
CA GLY A 203 6.66 11.68 -14.39
C GLY A 203 5.99 10.64 -15.30
N GLU A 204 6.76 9.66 -15.75
CA GLU A 204 6.22 8.48 -16.44
C GLU A 204 5.34 7.67 -15.49
N SER A 205 4.25 7.08 -16.00
CA SER A 205 3.29 6.28 -15.22
C SER A 205 2.70 7.01 -14.00
N SER A 206 2.68 8.35 -14.04
CA SER A 206 2.19 9.21 -12.97
C SER A 206 0.78 9.71 -13.31
N ALA A 207 -0.24 9.00 -12.83
CA ALA A 207 -1.62 9.39 -13.05
C ALA A 207 -2.07 10.48 -12.05
N ALA A 208 -2.82 11.49 -12.51
CA ALA A 208 -3.39 12.47 -11.61
C ALA A 208 -4.33 11.84 -10.59
N ILE A 209 -5.12 10.86 -11.01
CA ILE A 209 -6.00 10.06 -10.16
C ILE A 209 -5.73 8.59 -10.43
N ARG A 210 -5.46 7.83 -9.38
CA ARG A 210 -5.24 6.39 -9.47
C ARG A 210 -6.03 5.63 -8.41
N ARG A 211 -6.58 4.49 -8.82
CA ARG A 211 -7.15 3.51 -7.91
C ARG A 211 -6.59 2.15 -8.24
N ASP A 212 -5.99 1.51 -7.26
CA ASP A 212 -5.56 0.12 -7.34
C ASP A 212 -6.51 -0.81 -6.58
N ARG A 213 -6.37 -2.10 -6.82
CA ARG A 213 -7.25 -3.10 -6.22
C ARG A 213 -7.12 -3.10 -4.69
N GLY A 214 -8.26 -3.17 -4.05
CA GLY A 214 -8.42 -3.63 -2.69
C GLY A 214 -8.89 -5.06 -2.71
#